data_353af08f059c9f27bb3dea70c6c0870c
#
_entry.id   353af08f059c9f27bb3dea70c6c0870c
#
_cell.length_a   1.000
_cell.length_b   1.000
_cell.length_c   1.000
_cell.angle_alpha   90.00
_cell.angle_beta   90.00
_cell.angle_gamma   90.00
#
_symmetry.space_group_name_H-M   'P 1'
#
loop_
_entity.id
_entity.type
_entity.pdbx_description
1 polymer ?
#
loop_
_entity_poly.entity_id
_entity_poly.type
_entity_poly.pdbx_seq_one_letter_code
_entity_poly.pdbx_strand_id
1 'polypeptide(L)'
;MELKLDYSQVRFQENGRLKLLIIVGTRPEIIRLAAVINKCRSYFDCLLAHTGQNYDYNLNGVFFRDLKLKAPDVYMDAVGDDLGATMGNIINASYKLMVQVKPDAVLVLGDTNSCLSVIGAKRLHIPIFHMEAGNRCFDECLPEETNRRIVDVISDVNLCYSEHARRYLNASGVAKERTYVTGSPMAEVLHENLTEIESSDIHQRLHLQKGKYILLSAHREENIDTEKNFLSLFSAVNAMAEKYDMPILYSCHPRSRKRLESSGFALDRRVIQHEPLGFHDYNCLQMNAYAVVSDSGTLPEESSFFTSVGHLSLIHISEPTRLA
;
A
#
# COMPACT_ATOMS: atom_id res chain seq x y z
N MET A 1 1.89 11.64 23.55
CA MET A 1 0.50 12.10 23.30
C MET A 1 -0.45 11.01 23.79
N GLU A 2 -1.41 11.35 24.65
CA GLU A 2 -2.32 10.35 25.21
C GLU A 2 -3.32 9.91 24.12
N LEU A 3 -3.44 8.59 23.91
CA LEU A 3 -4.35 8.01 22.92
C LEU A 3 -5.81 8.36 23.29
N LYS A 4 -6.53 8.97 22.37
CA LYS A 4 -7.97 9.10 22.49
C LYS A 4 -8.62 7.75 22.18
N LEU A 5 -8.93 6.98 23.22
CA LEU A 5 -9.54 5.63 23.12
C LEU A 5 -11.07 5.65 23.36
N ASP A 6 -11.72 6.76 23.10
CA ASP A 6 -13.17 6.88 23.19
C ASP A 6 -13.81 6.65 21.82
N TYR A 7 -14.43 5.49 21.67
CA TYR A 7 -15.18 5.09 20.46
C TYR A 7 -16.68 5.02 20.71
N SER A 8 -17.18 5.68 21.75
CA SER A 8 -18.61 5.62 22.17
C SER A 8 -19.61 6.03 21.09
N GLN A 9 -19.18 6.87 20.14
CA GLN A 9 -20.00 7.33 19.02
C GLN A 9 -19.89 6.43 17.78
N VAL A 10 -18.94 5.47 17.79
CA VAL A 10 -18.71 4.56 16.66
C VAL A 10 -19.62 3.35 16.81
N ARG A 11 -20.43 3.09 15.80
CA ARG A 11 -21.35 1.95 15.76
C ARG A 11 -21.65 1.53 14.34
N PHE A 12 -21.97 0.26 14.18
CA PHE A 12 -22.57 -0.27 12.96
C PHE A 12 -24.01 0.28 12.77
N GLN A 13 -24.52 0.21 11.53
CA GLN A 13 -25.87 0.71 11.21
C GLN A 13 -26.99 -0.21 11.72
N GLU A 14 -26.65 -1.44 12.12
CA GLU A 14 -27.58 -2.49 12.56
C GLU A 14 -28.70 -2.80 11.53
N ASN A 15 -28.30 -2.84 10.28
CA ASN A 15 -29.15 -3.06 9.12
C ASN A 15 -29.51 -4.55 8.86
N GLY A 16 -29.24 -5.43 9.82
CA GLY A 16 -29.48 -6.87 9.73
C GLY A 16 -28.46 -7.67 8.96
N ARG A 17 -27.37 -7.02 8.51
CA ARG A 17 -26.25 -7.66 7.83
C ARG A 17 -25.12 -7.98 8.81
N LEU A 18 -24.23 -8.91 8.42
CA LEU A 18 -23.01 -9.19 9.19
C LEU A 18 -22.14 -7.93 9.31
N LYS A 19 -21.61 -7.71 10.50
CA LYS A 19 -20.80 -6.55 10.89
C LYS A 19 -19.34 -6.81 10.54
N LEU A 20 -18.83 -6.11 9.53
CA LEU A 20 -17.44 -6.23 9.09
C LEU A 20 -16.64 -4.98 9.45
N LEU A 21 -15.56 -5.18 10.22
CA LEU A 21 -14.58 -4.13 10.49
C LEU A 21 -13.38 -4.32 9.57
N ILE A 22 -13.08 -3.33 8.72
CA ILE A 22 -11.88 -3.29 7.88
C ILE A 22 -10.89 -2.33 8.53
N ILE A 23 -9.64 -2.78 8.73
CA ILE A 23 -8.59 -1.98 9.36
C ILE A 23 -7.47 -1.76 8.36
N VAL A 24 -7.10 -0.49 8.16
CA VAL A 24 -6.03 -0.04 7.27
C VAL A 24 -5.14 0.98 7.98
N GLY A 25 -3.92 1.15 7.54
CA GLY A 25 -2.99 2.12 8.16
C GLY A 25 -2.16 2.90 7.16
N THR A 26 -2.09 2.44 5.91
CA THR A 26 -1.24 3.04 4.91
C THR A 26 -1.96 3.25 3.58
N ARG A 27 -1.44 4.15 2.77
CA ARG A 27 -1.98 4.44 1.44
C ARG A 27 -2.02 3.21 0.51
N PRO A 28 -0.98 2.35 0.43
CA PRO A 28 -1.03 1.15 -0.39
C PRO A 28 -2.18 0.20 0.00
N GLU A 29 -2.48 0.06 1.29
CA GLU A 29 -3.62 -0.75 1.74
C GLU A 29 -4.95 -0.16 1.26
N ILE A 30 -5.13 1.16 1.37
CA ILE A 30 -6.34 1.85 0.92
C ILE A 30 -6.54 1.65 -0.59
N ILE A 31 -5.48 1.84 -1.38
CA ILE A 31 -5.55 1.67 -2.84
C ILE A 31 -5.92 0.23 -3.19
N ARG A 32 -5.21 -0.75 -2.65
CA ARG A 32 -5.46 -2.17 -2.95
C ARG A 32 -6.83 -2.63 -2.50
N LEU A 33 -7.31 -2.15 -1.37
CA LEU A 33 -8.63 -2.52 -0.84
C LEU A 33 -9.79 -1.69 -1.42
N ALA A 34 -9.57 -0.70 -2.28
CA ALA A 34 -10.61 0.22 -2.70
C ALA A 34 -11.85 -0.50 -3.28
N ALA A 35 -11.65 -1.36 -4.27
CA ALA A 35 -12.73 -2.15 -4.86
C ALA A 35 -13.39 -3.09 -3.82
N VAL A 36 -12.58 -3.74 -2.97
CA VAL A 36 -13.04 -4.63 -1.90
C VAL A 36 -13.89 -3.88 -0.87
N ILE A 37 -13.43 -2.69 -0.41
CA ILE A 37 -14.17 -1.85 0.55
C ILE A 37 -15.52 -1.47 -0.01
N ASN A 38 -15.57 -0.98 -1.26
CA ASN A 38 -16.82 -0.60 -1.91
C ASN A 38 -17.76 -1.80 -2.04
N LYS A 39 -17.24 -2.95 -2.42
CA LYS A 39 -18.01 -4.20 -2.51
C LYS A 39 -18.51 -4.66 -1.15
N CYS A 40 -17.65 -4.66 -0.14
CA CYS A 40 -18.03 -5.02 1.23
C CYS A 40 -19.16 -4.14 1.78
N ARG A 41 -19.12 -2.84 1.53
CA ARG A 41 -20.20 -1.91 1.94
C ARG A 41 -21.55 -2.22 1.30
N SER A 42 -21.55 -2.90 0.15
CA SER A 42 -22.80 -3.32 -0.51
C SER A 42 -23.42 -4.56 0.12
N TYR A 43 -22.61 -5.44 0.73
CA TYR A 43 -23.06 -6.73 1.25
C TYR A 43 -23.09 -6.82 2.79
N PHE A 44 -22.25 -6.05 3.46
CA PHE A 44 -22.07 -6.08 4.92
C PHE A 44 -22.50 -4.75 5.56
N ASP A 45 -22.75 -4.78 6.85
CA ASP A 45 -22.69 -3.60 7.68
C ASP A 45 -21.20 -3.33 7.97
N CYS A 46 -20.62 -2.33 7.33
CA CYS A 46 -19.19 -2.19 7.19
C CYS A 46 -18.69 -0.90 7.85
N LEU A 47 -17.70 -1.03 8.73
CA LEU A 47 -16.91 0.08 9.26
C LEU A 47 -15.48 0.00 8.72
N LEU A 48 -14.95 1.14 8.29
CA LEU A 48 -13.54 1.32 7.90
C LEU A 48 -12.81 2.10 8.99
N ALA A 49 -11.80 1.50 9.58
CA ALA A 49 -10.95 2.11 10.59
C ALA A 49 -9.53 2.33 10.05
N HIS A 50 -8.95 3.51 10.31
CA HIS A 50 -7.60 3.87 9.92
C HIS A 50 -6.74 4.01 11.17
N THR A 51 -5.58 3.34 11.22
CA THR A 51 -4.69 3.37 12.40
C THR A 51 -3.96 4.68 12.60
N GLY A 52 -3.90 5.54 11.58
CA GLY A 52 -3.24 6.84 11.65
C GLY A 52 -1.79 6.84 11.15
N GLN A 53 -1.23 5.68 10.76
CA GLN A 53 0.12 5.65 10.21
C GLN A 53 0.19 6.45 8.89
N ASN A 54 1.22 7.29 8.76
CA ASN A 54 1.46 8.11 7.56
C ASN A 54 0.24 8.94 7.12
N TYR A 55 -0.57 9.41 8.08
CA TYR A 55 -1.73 10.23 7.80
C TYR A 55 -1.31 11.67 7.51
N ASP A 56 -1.12 11.99 6.24
CA ASP A 56 -1.15 13.37 5.75
C ASP A 56 -2.50 13.57 5.04
N TYR A 57 -3.35 14.40 5.63
CA TYR A 57 -4.71 14.64 5.13
C TYR A 57 -4.71 15.12 3.67
N ASN A 58 -3.74 15.95 3.29
CA ASN A 58 -3.65 16.49 1.93
C ASN A 58 -3.25 15.43 0.89
N LEU A 59 -2.45 14.45 1.29
CA LEU A 59 -2.03 13.35 0.42
C LEU A 59 -3.07 12.22 0.37
N ASN A 60 -3.73 11.90 1.49
CA ASN A 60 -4.71 10.81 1.54
C ASN A 60 -6.08 11.20 1.00
N GLY A 61 -6.53 12.43 1.19
CA GLY A 61 -7.83 12.92 0.70
C GLY A 61 -8.01 12.79 -0.81
N VAL A 62 -6.92 12.95 -1.58
CA VAL A 62 -6.91 12.75 -3.03
C VAL A 62 -7.26 11.31 -3.39
N PHE A 63 -6.64 10.33 -2.71
CA PHE A 63 -6.88 8.91 -2.99
C PHE A 63 -8.29 8.46 -2.66
N PHE A 64 -8.87 8.92 -1.54
CA PHE A 64 -10.27 8.62 -1.21
C PHE A 64 -11.23 9.14 -2.29
N ARG A 65 -10.98 10.35 -2.79
CA ARG A 65 -11.79 10.95 -3.86
C ARG A 65 -11.60 10.21 -5.18
N ASP A 66 -10.35 10.00 -5.61
CA ASP A 66 -10.02 9.36 -6.88
C ASP A 66 -10.57 7.92 -6.94
N LEU A 67 -10.50 7.20 -5.83
CA LEU A 67 -10.99 5.82 -5.72
C LEU A 67 -12.47 5.73 -5.33
N LYS A 68 -13.18 6.86 -5.29
CA LYS A 68 -14.61 6.94 -4.92
C LYS A 68 -14.92 6.28 -3.56
N LEU A 69 -13.96 6.36 -2.64
CA LEU A 69 -14.10 5.82 -1.30
C LEU A 69 -14.67 6.86 -0.33
N LYS A 70 -15.63 6.43 0.50
CA LYS A 70 -16.00 7.21 1.67
C LYS A 70 -14.82 7.23 2.65
N ALA A 71 -14.60 8.36 3.30
CA ALA A 71 -13.59 8.49 4.35
C ALA A 71 -13.73 7.39 5.41
N PRO A 72 -12.66 7.04 6.12
CA PRO A 72 -12.75 6.13 7.27
C PRO A 72 -13.78 6.58 8.28
N ASP A 73 -14.51 5.62 8.82
CA ASP A 73 -15.50 5.87 9.86
C ASP A 73 -14.83 6.15 11.21
N VAL A 74 -13.56 5.68 11.36
CA VAL A 74 -12.75 5.85 12.57
C VAL A 74 -11.28 6.13 12.21
N TYR A 75 -10.69 7.13 12.89
CA TYR A 75 -9.25 7.36 12.94
C TYR A 75 -8.77 7.04 14.36
N MET A 76 -7.82 6.09 14.47
CA MET A 76 -7.32 5.62 15.77
C MET A 76 -6.21 6.50 16.34
N ASP A 77 -5.53 7.29 15.48
CA ASP A 77 -4.37 8.14 15.84
C ASP A 77 -3.30 7.37 16.64
N ALA A 78 -3.01 6.13 16.21
CA ALA A 78 -2.20 5.18 16.95
C ALA A 78 -0.68 5.39 16.78
N VAL A 79 -0.25 6.45 16.09
CA VAL A 79 1.18 6.76 15.95
C VAL A 79 1.77 7.13 17.31
N GLY A 80 2.85 6.47 17.69
CA GLY A 80 3.61 6.73 18.91
C GLY A 80 4.92 7.47 18.65
N ASP A 81 5.66 7.72 19.70
CA ASP A 81 6.95 8.44 19.64
C ASP A 81 8.05 7.55 18.99
N ASP A 82 7.86 6.24 19.01
CA ASP A 82 8.74 5.28 18.36
C ASP A 82 7.93 4.11 17.75
N LEU A 83 8.62 3.18 17.10
CA LEU A 83 8.01 2.02 16.44
C LEU A 83 7.30 1.12 17.45
N GLY A 84 7.92 0.86 18.61
CA GLY A 84 7.34 0.01 19.65
C GLY A 84 6.06 0.60 20.22
N ALA A 85 6.07 1.90 20.50
CA ALA A 85 4.88 2.64 20.94
C ALA A 85 3.78 2.61 19.87
N THR A 86 4.12 2.80 18.59
CA THR A 86 3.15 2.72 17.48
C THR A 86 2.50 1.34 17.40
N MET A 87 3.29 0.26 17.43
CA MET A 87 2.77 -1.12 17.41
C MET A 87 1.86 -1.39 18.61
N GLY A 88 2.30 -1.03 19.82
CA GLY A 88 1.51 -1.18 21.04
C GLY A 88 0.20 -0.38 21.00
N ASN A 89 0.25 0.84 20.50
CA ASN A 89 -0.91 1.70 20.32
C ASN A 89 -1.92 1.13 19.33
N ILE A 90 -1.46 0.58 18.20
CA ILE A 90 -2.35 -0.06 17.21
C ILE A 90 -3.10 -1.23 17.84
N ILE A 91 -2.38 -2.10 18.57
CA ILE A 91 -3.01 -3.25 19.24
C ILE A 91 -4.03 -2.79 20.29
N ASN A 92 -3.65 -1.80 21.12
CA ASN A 92 -4.53 -1.29 22.18
C ASN A 92 -5.76 -0.58 21.61
N ALA A 93 -5.56 0.34 20.65
CA ALA A 93 -6.65 1.11 20.06
C ALA A 93 -7.65 0.21 19.32
N SER A 94 -7.15 -0.73 18.51
CA SER A 94 -8.00 -1.68 17.79
C SER A 94 -8.75 -2.62 18.72
N TYR A 95 -8.10 -3.08 19.80
CA TYR A 95 -8.77 -3.89 20.82
C TYR A 95 -9.95 -3.14 21.46
N LYS A 96 -9.74 -1.88 21.87
CA LYS A 96 -10.78 -1.03 22.47
C LYS A 96 -11.91 -0.77 21.48
N LEU A 97 -11.58 -0.48 20.22
CA LEU A 97 -12.59 -0.31 19.17
C LEU A 97 -13.43 -1.59 19.01
N MET A 98 -12.81 -2.77 18.89
CA MET A 98 -13.51 -4.03 18.71
C MET A 98 -14.40 -4.40 19.92
N VAL A 99 -13.95 -4.11 21.14
CA VAL A 99 -14.81 -4.28 22.35
C VAL A 99 -16.05 -3.40 22.28
N GLN A 100 -15.90 -2.16 21.76
CA GLN A 100 -17.01 -1.22 21.63
C GLN A 100 -17.98 -1.61 20.53
N VAL A 101 -17.48 -1.87 19.30
CA VAL A 101 -18.36 -2.05 18.13
C VAL A 101 -18.81 -3.50 17.92
N LYS A 102 -18.11 -4.49 18.49
CA LYS A 102 -18.41 -5.92 18.44
C LYS A 102 -18.64 -6.42 17.00
N PRO A 103 -17.63 -6.41 16.12
CA PRO A 103 -17.79 -6.88 14.76
C PRO A 103 -17.92 -8.41 14.72
N ASP A 104 -18.62 -8.93 13.70
CA ASP A 104 -18.70 -10.37 13.42
C ASP A 104 -17.45 -10.89 12.74
N ALA A 105 -16.69 -10.01 12.05
CA ALA A 105 -15.43 -10.33 11.42
C ALA A 105 -14.53 -9.09 11.27
N VAL A 106 -13.23 -9.34 11.16
CA VAL A 106 -12.19 -8.33 10.86
C VAL A 106 -11.50 -8.70 9.56
N LEU A 107 -11.30 -7.71 8.68
CA LEU A 107 -10.52 -7.82 7.45
C LEU A 107 -9.29 -6.92 7.53
N VAL A 108 -8.13 -7.48 7.22
CA VAL A 108 -6.85 -6.76 7.08
C VAL A 108 -6.16 -7.17 5.78
N LEU A 109 -5.23 -6.32 5.30
CA LEU A 109 -4.45 -6.61 4.11
C LEU A 109 -2.95 -6.45 4.38
N GLY A 110 -2.17 -7.45 3.97
CA GLY A 110 -0.72 -7.37 3.90
C GLY A 110 -0.04 -7.50 5.25
N ASP A 111 0.95 -6.66 5.48
CA ASP A 111 1.99 -6.88 6.46
C ASP A 111 2.47 -5.60 7.18
N THR A 112 1.78 -4.49 6.99
CA THR A 112 2.08 -3.25 7.71
C THR A 112 1.73 -3.39 9.19
N ASN A 113 2.15 -2.44 10.01
CA ASN A 113 1.85 -2.49 11.45
C ASN A 113 0.33 -2.47 11.75
N SER A 114 -0.50 -1.94 10.83
CA SER A 114 -1.97 -1.96 10.97
C SER A 114 -2.51 -3.38 11.14
N CYS A 115 -1.87 -4.36 10.49
CA CYS A 115 -2.28 -5.76 10.54
C CYS A 115 -2.09 -6.40 11.94
N LEU A 116 -1.24 -5.83 12.81
CA LEU A 116 -1.08 -6.30 14.20
C LEU A 116 -2.36 -6.11 15.03
N SER A 117 -3.31 -5.33 14.57
CA SER A 117 -4.66 -5.23 15.15
C SER A 117 -5.35 -6.59 15.31
N VAL A 118 -5.01 -7.58 14.46
CA VAL A 118 -5.57 -8.94 14.52
C VAL A 118 -5.22 -9.69 15.81
N ILE A 119 -4.17 -9.29 16.52
CA ILE A 119 -3.85 -9.85 17.85
C ILE A 119 -5.01 -9.59 18.82
N GLY A 120 -5.55 -8.37 18.80
CA GLY A 120 -6.73 -8.02 19.57
C GLY A 120 -7.98 -8.80 19.15
N ALA A 121 -8.22 -8.90 17.83
CA ALA A 121 -9.34 -9.68 17.28
C ALA A 121 -9.29 -11.14 17.72
N LYS A 122 -8.11 -11.77 17.65
CA LYS A 122 -7.93 -13.17 18.08
C LYS A 122 -8.23 -13.39 19.56
N ARG A 123 -7.83 -12.44 20.41
CA ARG A 123 -8.13 -12.50 21.87
C ARG A 123 -9.61 -12.31 22.17
N LEU A 124 -10.34 -11.61 21.31
CA LEU A 124 -11.78 -11.40 21.40
C LEU A 124 -12.60 -12.49 20.69
N HIS A 125 -11.96 -13.50 20.12
CA HIS A 125 -12.58 -14.58 19.33
C HIS A 125 -13.36 -14.08 18.11
N ILE A 126 -12.92 -12.96 17.54
CA ILE A 126 -13.49 -12.40 16.31
C ILE A 126 -12.79 -13.06 15.11
N PRO A 127 -13.52 -13.65 14.15
CA PRO A 127 -12.94 -14.22 12.92
C PRO A 127 -12.12 -13.21 12.14
N ILE A 128 -10.92 -13.62 11.70
CA ILE A 128 -9.94 -12.79 11.01
C ILE A 128 -9.80 -13.26 9.57
N PHE A 129 -9.99 -12.35 8.64
CA PHE A 129 -9.73 -12.52 7.21
C PHE A 129 -8.50 -11.72 6.84
N HIS A 130 -7.46 -12.39 6.35
CA HIS A 130 -6.20 -11.78 5.95
C HIS A 130 -6.00 -11.87 4.45
N MET A 131 -6.04 -10.74 3.75
CA MET A 131 -5.71 -10.63 2.33
C MET A 131 -4.20 -10.41 2.14
N GLU A 132 -3.68 -10.79 0.99
CA GLU A 132 -2.23 -10.79 0.68
C GLU A 132 -1.45 -11.78 1.57
N ALA A 133 -2.12 -12.82 2.03
CA ALA A 133 -1.56 -13.82 2.93
C ALA A 133 -0.52 -14.71 2.21
N GLY A 134 0.47 -15.17 2.96
CA GLY A 134 1.47 -16.13 2.49
C GLY A 134 2.59 -15.56 1.62
N ASN A 135 2.65 -14.26 1.42
CA ASN A 135 3.80 -13.63 0.77
C ASN A 135 5.06 -13.84 1.62
N ARG A 136 6.21 -14.04 0.97
CA ARG A 136 7.51 -14.21 1.63
C ARG A 136 8.60 -13.51 0.83
N CYS A 137 9.48 -12.79 1.52
CA CYS A 137 10.73 -12.28 0.98
C CYS A 137 11.94 -13.07 1.49
N PHE A 138 11.75 -13.85 2.59
CA PHE A 138 12.79 -14.63 3.26
C PHE A 138 13.94 -13.78 3.84
N ASP A 139 13.72 -12.48 4.00
CA ASP A 139 14.64 -11.55 4.64
C ASP A 139 14.05 -11.10 5.98
N GLU A 140 14.60 -11.63 7.07
CA GLU A 140 14.13 -11.34 8.43
C GLU A 140 14.54 -9.94 8.92
N CYS A 141 15.37 -9.22 8.16
CA CYS A 141 15.69 -7.82 8.44
C CYS A 141 14.51 -6.89 8.09
N LEU A 142 13.56 -7.36 7.27
CA LEU A 142 12.38 -6.58 6.93
C LEU A 142 11.29 -6.72 8.01
N PRO A 143 10.82 -5.61 8.61
CA PRO A 143 9.77 -5.63 9.61
C PRO A 143 8.48 -6.31 9.11
N GLU A 144 8.18 -6.14 7.84
CA GLU A 144 7.02 -6.71 7.17
C GLU A 144 7.05 -8.26 7.18
N GLU A 145 8.25 -8.88 7.07
CA GLU A 145 8.35 -10.34 7.11
C GLU A 145 7.92 -10.90 8.47
N THR A 146 8.25 -10.21 9.54
CA THR A 146 7.80 -10.56 10.90
C THR A 146 6.29 -10.40 11.03
N ASN A 147 5.74 -9.25 10.61
CA ASN A 147 4.32 -8.96 10.72
C ASN A 147 3.48 -9.99 9.96
N ARG A 148 3.84 -10.29 8.69
CA ARG A 148 3.07 -11.22 7.87
C ARG A 148 3.04 -12.63 8.44
N ARG A 149 4.16 -13.11 9.00
CA ARG A 149 4.21 -14.42 9.65
C ARG A 149 3.28 -14.51 10.87
N ILE A 150 3.26 -13.47 11.69
CA ILE A 150 2.34 -13.38 12.83
C ILE A 150 0.89 -13.44 12.34
N VAL A 151 0.55 -12.58 11.38
CA VAL A 151 -0.82 -12.40 10.89
C VAL A 151 -1.32 -13.67 10.18
N ASP A 152 -0.48 -14.28 9.33
CA ASP A 152 -0.80 -15.53 8.63
C ASP A 152 -1.18 -16.66 9.58
N VAL A 153 -0.41 -16.82 10.65
CA VAL A 153 -0.59 -17.95 11.60
C VAL A 153 -1.86 -17.80 12.44
N ILE A 154 -2.17 -16.57 12.86
CA ILE A 154 -3.31 -16.35 13.76
C ILE A 154 -4.63 -16.07 13.04
N SER A 155 -4.59 -15.79 11.73
CA SER A 155 -5.79 -15.57 10.93
C SER A 155 -6.62 -16.84 10.75
N ASP A 156 -7.94 -16.70 10.72
CA ASP A 156 -8.87 -17.80 10.53
C ASP A 156 -9.05 -18.13 9.05
N VAL A 157 -8.97 -17.14 8.18
CA VAL A 157 -9.03 -17.27 6.72
C VAL A 157 -7.92 -16.45 6.09
N ASN A 158 -7.09 -17.13 5.28
CA ASN A 158 -6.00 -16.52 4.53
C ASN A 158 -6.34 -16.48 3.04
N LEU A 159 -6.37 -15.28 2.46
CA LEU A 159 -6.68 -14.98 1.08
C LEU A 159 -5.39 -14.65 0.34
N CYS A 160 -4.85 -15.62 -0.38
CA CYS A 160 -3.56 -15.54 -1.05
C CYS A 160 -3.70 -14.92 -2.45
N TYR A 161 -2.68 -14.21 -2.90
CA TYR A 161 -2.64 -13.69 -4.26
C TYR A 161 -2.27 -14.76 -5.29
N SER A 162 -1.51 -15.77 -4.87
CA SER A 162 -1.02 -16.81 -5.77
C SER A 162 -0.98 -18.20 -5.11
N GLU A 163 -0.88 -19.24 -5.96
CA GLU A 163 -0.63 -20.61 -5.52
C GLU A 163 0.72 -20.76 -4.79
N HIS A 164 1.73 -19.93 -5.10
CA HIS A 164 2.99 -19.94 -4.38
C HIS A 164 2.80 -19.49 -2.93
N ALA A 165 2.08 -18.39 -2.72
CA ALA A 165 1.74 -17.90 -1.39
C ALA A 165 0.97 -18.97 -0.58
N ARG A 166 -0.03 -19.62 -1.20
CA ARG A 166 -0.78 -20.70 -0.57
C ARG A 166 0.12 -21.89 -0.16
N ARG A 167 1.07 -22.27 -1.01
CA ARG A 167 2.02 -23.35 -0.71
C ARG A 167 2.93 -23.00 0.47
N TYR A 168 3.39 -21.75 0.57
CA TYR A 168 4.17 -21.30 1.72
C TYR A 168 3.38 -21.39 3.02
N LEU A 169 2.10 -20.99 3.01
CA LEU A 169 1.23 -21.14 4.19
C LEU A 169 1.08 -22.61 4.60
N ASN A 170 0.77 -23.47 3.64
CA ASN A 170 0.61 -24.91 3.91
C ASN A 170 1.91 -25.53 4.46
N ALA A 171 3.07 -25.15 3.91
CA ALA A 171 4.37 -25.59 4.40
C ALA A 171 4.68 -25.05 5.81
N SER A 172 4.10 -23.93 6.20
CA SER A 172 4.20 -23.35 7.54
C SER A 172 3.17 -23.90 8.53
N GLY A 173 2.38 -24.92 8.14
CA GLY A 173 1.42 -25.59 9.01
C GLY A 173 0.02 -24.95 9.02
N VAL A 174 -0.26 -23.96 8.18
CA VAL A 174 -1.62 -23.42 8.06
C VAL A 174 -2.49 -24.40 7.28
N ALA A 175 -3.66 -24.74 7.83
CA ALA A 175 -4.56 -25.73 7.26
C ALA A 175 -5.08 -25.30 5.88
N LYS A 176 -5.19 -26.26 4.96
CA LYS A 176 -5.64 -26.00 3.56
C LYS A 176 -7.02 -25.38 3.49
N GLU A 177 -7.90 -25.79 4.40
CA GLU A 177 -9.29 -25.31 4.52
C GLU A 177 -9.39 -23.85 4.94
N ARG A 178 -8.27 -23.25 5.34
CA ARG A 178 -8.16 -21.84 5.74
C ARG A 178 -7.40 -21.00 4.74
N THR A 179 -7.03 -21.56 3.58
CA THR A 179 -6.21 -20.89 2.56
C THR A 179 -6.88 -20.90 1.20
N TYR A 180 -7.16 -19.72 0.65
CA TYR A 180 -7.84 -19.55 -0.62
C TYR A 180 -7.01 -18.66 -1.54
N VAL A 181 -6.94 -19.01 -2.82
CA VAL A 181 -6.29 -18.14 -3.82
C VAL A 181 -7.36 -17.26 -4.44
N THR A 182 -7.26 -15.97 -4.21
CA THR A 182 -8.22 -14.95 -4.71
C THR A 182 -7.63 -14.06 -5.79
N GLY A 183 -6.32 -14.06 -5.95
CA GLY A 183 -5.61 -13.05 -6.74
C GLY A 183 -5.45 -11.72 -6.00
N SER A 184 -4.72 -10.79 -6.62
CA SER A 184 -4.60 -9.42 -6.14
C SER A 184 -5.83 -8.60 -6.53
N PRO A 185 -6.40 -7.78 -5.65
CA PRO A 185 -7.49 -6.88 -5.99
C PRO A 185 -7.04 -5.68 -6.84
N MET A 186 -5.74 -5.49 -7.08
CA MET A 186 -5.21 -4.35 -7.82
C MET A 186 -5.76 -4.30 -9.26
N ALA A 187 -5.92 -5.45 -9.92
CA ALA A 187 -6.49 -5.51 -11.26
C ALA A 187 -7.91 -4.94 -11.32
N GLU A 188 -8.75 -5.24 -10.32
CA GLU A 188 -10.11 -4.69 -10.23
C GLU A 188 -10.08 -3.18 -9.99
N VAL A 189 -9.20 -2.71 -9.11
CA VAL A 189 -9.04 -1.26 -8.84
C VAL A 189 -8.62 -0.51 -10.10
N LEU A 190 -7.66 -1.04 -10.84
CA LEU A 190 -7.21 -0.42 -12.09
C LEU A 190 -8.31 -0.47 -13.16
N HIS A 191 -9.03 -1.58 -13.28
CA HIS A 191 -10.13 -1.72 -14.25
C HIS A 191 -11.27 -0.76 -13.97
N GLU A 192 -11.70 -0.63 -12.72
CA GLU A 192 -12.76 0.30 -12.29
C GLU A 192 -12.39 1.78 -12.53
N ASN A 193 -11.09 2.10 -12.60
CA ASN A 193 -10.58 3.45 -12.78
C ASN A 193 -9.96 3.70 -14.17
N LEU A 194 -10.02 2.73 -15.08
CA LEU A 194 -9.31 2.79 -16.37
C LEU A 194 -9.71 4.00 -17.22
N THR A 195 -11.00 4.32 -17.26
CA THR A 195 -11.52 5.48 -18.00
C THR A 195 -10.95 6.79 -17.49
N GLU A 196 -10.89 6.97 -16.18
CA GLU A 196 -10.34 8.16 -15.55
C GLU A 196 -8.80 8.23 -15.73
N ILE A 197 -8.12 7.07 -15.67
CA ILE A 197 -6.68 6.96 -15.95
C ILE A 197 -6.38 7.39 -17.39
N GLU A 198 -7.10 6.85 -18.37
CA GLU A 198 -6.89 7.13 -19.79
C GLU A 198 -7.24 8.58 -20.17
N SER A 199 -8.22 9.17 -19.50
CA SER A 199 -8.68 10.54 -19.72
C SER A 199 -7.84 11.62 -19.01
N SER A 200 -6.84 11.22 -18.21
CA SER A 200 -5.97 12.19 -17.51
C SER A 200 -5.21 13.08 -18.48
N ASP A 201 -5.23 14.38 -18.21
CA ASP A 201 -4.51 15.42 -18.96
C ASP A 201 -3.06 15.63 -18.48
N ILE A 202 -2.55 14.74 -17.64
CA ILE A 202 -1.25 14.90 -16.96
C ILE A 202 -0.09 15.11 -17.96
N HIS A 203 -0.12 14.45 -19.12
CA HIS A 203 0.91 14.63 -20.14
C HIS A 203 0.95 16.07 -20.68
N GLN A 204 -0.21 16.71 -20.83
CA GLN A 204 -0.30 18.11 -21.25
C GLN A 204 0.20 19.03 -20.15
N ARG A 205 -0.24 18.80 -18.90
CA ARG A 205 0.18 19.60 -17.73
C ARG A 205 1.69 19.56 -17.49
N LEU A 206 2.33 18.42 -17.74
CA LEU A 206 3.78 18.24 -17.54
C LEU A 206 4.60 18.38 -18.83
N HIS A 207 3.97 18.72 -19.95
CA HIS A 207 4.63 18.83 -21.26
C HIS A 207 5.42 17.56 -21.65
N LEU A 208 4.91 16.38 -21.29
CA LEU A 208 5.51 15.10 -21.60
C LEU A 208 4.86 14.46 -22.83
N GLN A 209 5.67 13.77 -23.62
CA GLN A 209 5.19 12.98 -24.77
C GLN A 209 5.11 11.49 -24.36
N LYS A 210 3.98 10.85 -24.68
CA LYS A 210 3.79 9.41 -24.46
C LYS A 210 4.92 8.60 -25.09
N GLY A 211 5.48 7.64 -24.36
CA GLY A 211 6.59 6.81 -24.79
C GLY A 211 7.97 7.50 -24.85
N LYS A 212 8.09 8.76 -24.42
CA LYS A 212 9.34 9.53 -24.49
C LYS A 212 9.78 10.11 -23.14
N TYR A 213 9.54 9.41 -22.07
CA TYR A 213 10.02 9.74 -20.72
C TYR A 213 10.16 8.47 -19.89
N ILE A 214 11.00 8.55 -18.87
CA ILE A 214 11.14 7.53 -17.84
C ILE A 214 10.41 8.01 -16.60
N LEU A 215 9.58 7.14 -16.00
CA LEU A 215 8.94 7.42 -14.72
C LEU A 215 9.77 6.82 -13.59
N LEU A 216 10.18 7.64 -12.64
CA LEU A 216 10.92 7.23 -11.45
C LEU A 216 10.07 7.43 -10.20
N SER A 217 9.97 6.39 -9.39
CA SER A 217 9.37 6.43 -8.05
C SER A 217 10.27 5.69 -7.07
N ALA A 218 10.99 6.44 -6.24
CA ALA A 218 11.88 5.91 -5.22
C ALA A 218 11.61 6.60 -3.89
N HIS A 219 11.16 5.82 -2.91
CA HIS A 219 10.71 6.35 -1.63
C HIS A 219 11.02 5.45 -0.43
N ARG A 220 11.55 4.25 -0.64
CA ARG A 220 11.94 3.35 0.45
C ARG A 220 13.10 3.92 1.25
N GLU A 221 13.04 3.75 2.56
CA GLU A 221 14.02 4.27 3.51
C GLU A 221 15.44 3.76 3.20
N GLU A 222 15.57 2.50 2.83
CA GLU A 222 16.85 1.87 2.48
C GLU A 222 17.56 2.57 1.32
N ASN A 223 16.79 3.11 0.37
CA ASN A 223 17.33 3.83 -0.78
C ASN A 223 17.62 5.29 -0.48
N ILE A 224 16.83 5.90 0.40
CA ILE A 224 16.85 7.34 0.63
C ILE A 224 17.70 7.72 1.85
N ASP A 225 17.69 6.91 2.91
CA ASP A 225 18.29 7.30 4.19
C ASP A 225 19.79 7.00 4.28
N THR A 226 20.25 5.96 3.60
CA THR A 226 21.67 5.62 3.54
C THR A 226 22.36 6.45 2.48
N GLU A 227 23.38 7.23 2.86
CA GLU A 227 24.09 8.13 1.94
C GLU A 227 24.66 7.40 0.70
N LYS A 228 25.28 6.24 0.92
CA LYS A 228 25.82 5.40 -0.15
C LYS A 228 24.75 5.00 -1.17
N ASN A 229 23.60 4.51 -0.70
CA ASN A 229 22.52 4.05 -1.57
C ASN A 229 21.89 5.23 -2.30
N PHE A 230 21.67 6.33 -1.59
CA PHE A 230 21.16 7.58 -2.15
C PHE A 230 22.03 8.10 -3.30
N LEU A 231 23.34 8.23 -3.08
CA LEU A 231 24.27 8.69 -4.11
C LEU A 231 24.35 7.72 -5.29
N SER A 232 24.35 6.41 -5.03
CA SER A 232 24.34 5.39 -6.07
C SER A 232 23.08 5.46 -6.93
N LEU A 233 21.90 5.60 -6.30
CA LEU A 233 20.61 5.71 -6.98
C LEU A 233 20.60 6.93 -7.92
N PHE A 234 20.91 8.12 -7.39
CA PHE A 234 20.81 9.34 -8.19
C PHE A 234 21.94 9.49 -9.22
N SER A 235 23.10 8.87 -8.98
CA SER A 235 24.13 8.73 -10.02
C SER A 235 23.63 7.85 -11.18
N ALA A 236 22.95 6.76 -10.87
CA ALA A 236 22.32 5.91 -11.90
C ALA A 236 21.20 6.65 -12.65
N VAL A 237 20.41 7.46 -11.94
CA VAL A 237 19.36 8.31 -12.56
C VAL A 237 19.98 9.29 -13.55
N ASN A 238 21.06 10.00 -13.17
CA ASN A 238 21.77 10.90 -14.09
C ASN A 238 22.34 10.15 -15.30
N ALA A 239 22.94 8.98 -15.09
CA ALA A 239 23.47 8.14 -16.18
C ALA A 239 22.36 7.66 -17.12
N MET A 240 21.18 7.34 -16.61
CA MET A 240 20.02 7.01 -17.45
C MET A 240 19.56 8.22 -18.27
N ALA A 241 19.47 9.41 -17.65
CA ALA A 241 19.09 10.64 -18.35
C ALA A 241 20.04 10.93 -19.52
N GLU A 242 21.33 10.76 -19.31
CA GLU A 242 22.35 10.94 -20.33
C GLU A 242 22.26 9.87 -21.44
N LYS A 243 22.17 8.59 -21.05
CA LYS A 243 22.18 7.45 -21.97
C LYS A 243 20.97 7.43 -22.90
N TYR A 244 19.78 7.72 -22.39
CA TYR A 244 18.55 7.63 -23.15
C TYR A 244 18.12 8.98 -23.76
N ASP A 245 18.75 10.08 -23.35
CA ASP A 245 18.43 11.45 -23.75
C ASP A 245 16.92 11.76 -23.64
N MET A 246 16.33 11.32 -22.53
CA MET A 246 14.90 11.47 -22.25
C MET A 246 14.66 12.17 -20.92
N PRO A 247 13.53 12.90 -20.77
CA PRO A 247 13.09 13.35 -19.46
C PRO A 247 12.90 12.18 -18.49
N ILE A 248 13.34 12.35 -17.25
CA ILE A 248 13.01 11.44 -16.14
C ILE A 248 12.09 12.17 -15.20
N LEU A 249 10.83 11.77 -15.14
CA LEU A 249 9.88 12.32 -14.17
C LEU A 249 10.03 11.59 -12.85
N TYR A 250 10.54 12.28 -11.86
CA TYR A 250 10.70 11.77 -10.51
C TYR A 250 9.52 12.21 -9.63
N SER A 251 8.63 11.27 -9.30
CA SER A 251 7.59 11.47 -8.28
C SER A 251 8.24 11.50 -6.89
N CYS A 252 8.61 12.71 -6.48
CA CYS A 252 9.50 12.94 -5.36
C CYS A 252 8.73 13.19 -4.06
N HIS A 253 8.87 12.29 -3.08
CA HIS A 253 8.34 12.52 -1.75
C HIS A 253 9.05 13.71 -1.08
N PRO A 254 8.38 14.54 -0.26
CA PRO A 254 8.98 15.71 0.41
C PRO A 254 10.28 15.40 1.16
N ARG A 255 10.38 14.21 1.78
CA ARG A 255 11.59 13.75 2.47
C ARG A 255 12.77 13.59 1.50
N SER A 256 12.53 12.97 0.35
CA SER A 256 13.56 12.75 -0.68
C SER A 256 14.02 14.09 -1.29
N ARG A 257 13.09 15.03 -1.48
CA ARG A 257 13.42 16.37 -1.97
C ARG A 257 14.34 17.11 -1.00
N LYS A 258 13.98 17.15 0.28
CA LYS A 258 14.82 17.79 1.31
C LYS A 258 16.22 17.17 1.36
N ARG A 259 16.33 15.87 1.19
CA ARG A 259 17.62 15.19 1.17
C ARG A 259 18.45 15.54 -0.06
N LEU A 260 17.84 15.60 -1.23
CA LEU A 260 18.53 16.07 -2.46
C LEU A 260 19.08 17.48 -2.27
N GLU A 261 18.26 18.39 -1.75
CA GLU A 261 18.65 19.77 -1.48
C GLU A 261 19.80 19.83 -0.46
N SER A 262 19.73 19.06 0.63
CA SER A 262 20.75 19.06 1.69
C SER A 262 22.05 18.36 1.29
N SER A 263 22.02 17.39 0.36
CA SER A 263 23.19 16.65 -0.09
C SER A 263 24.05 17.44 -1.06
N GLY A 264 23.53 18.50 -1.67
CA GLY A 264 24.20 19.23 -2.75
C GLY A 264 24.40 18.41 -4.04
N PHE A 265 23.73 17.25 -4.16
CA PHE A 265 23.84 16.40 -5.36
C PHE A 265 23.19 17.09 -6.57
N ALA A 266 23.97 17.26 -7.64
CA ALA A 266 23.47 17.85 -8.87
C ALA A 266 22.73 16.81 -9.73
N LEU A 267 21.43 16.97 -9.87
CA LEU A 267 20.64 16.19 -10.82
C LEU A 267 20.85 16.71 -12.25
N ASP A 268 20.82 15.77 -13.20
CA ASP A 268 20.81 16.12 -14.61
C ASP A 268 19.57 17.00 -14.92
N ARG A 269 19.72 17.97 -15.83
CA ARG A 269 18.65 18.91 -16.22
C ARG A 269 17.39 18.24 -16.76
N ARG A 270 17.49 17.01 -17.23
CA ARG A 270 16.37 16.19 -17.74
C ARG A 270 15.58 15.53 -16.62
N VAL A 271 16.07 15.54 -15.37
CA VAL A 271 15.34 15.00 -14.23
C VAL A 271 14.38 16.05 -13.69
N ILE A 272 13.09 15.78 -13.86
CA ILE A 272 11.99 16.67 -13.44
C ILE A 272 11.48 16.16 -12.10
N GLN A 273 11.72 16.90 -11.03
CA GLN A 273 11.18 16.60 -9.72
C GLN A 273 9.74 17.10 -9.62
N HIS A 274 8.81 16.21 -9.34
CA HIS A 274 7.40 16.53 -9.16
C HIS A 274 6.91 16.04 -7.81
N GLU A 275 5.96 16.74 -7.21
CA GLU A 275 5.28 16.26 -6.01
C GLU A 275 4.53 14.96 -6.28
N PRO A 276 4.25 14.16 -5.21
CA PRO A 276 3.48 12.92 -5.38
C PRO A 276 2.16 13.19 -6.13
N LEU A 277 1.91 12.39 -7.13
CA LEU A 277 0.73 12.48 -7.98
C LEU A 277 -0.45 11.70 -7.39
N GLY A 278 -1.66 12.06 -7.79
CA GLY A 278 -2.87 11.29 -7.53
C GLY A 278 -2.87 9.94 -8.27
N PHE A 279 -3.82 9.08 -7.91
CA PHE A 279 -3.89 7.72 -8.45
C PHE A 279 -4.05 7.68 -9.97
N HIS A 280 -4.98 8.46 -10.52
CA HIS A 280 -5.24 8.46 -11.97
C HIS A 280 -4.06 9.01 -12.77
N ASP A 281 -3.51 10.14 -12.34
CA ASP A 281 -2.37 10.78 -13.01
C ASP A 281 -1.12 9.90 -13.00
N TYR A 282 -0.80 9.30 -11.85
CA TYR A 282 0.36 8.42 -11.73
C TYR A 282 0.22 7.19 -12.63
N ASN A 283 -0.93 6.53 -12.62
CA ASN A 283 -1.17 5.36 -13.46
C ASN A 283 -1.23 5.71 -14.96
N CYS A 284 -1.76 6.89 -15.32
CA CYS A 284 -1.70 7.37 -16.70
C CYS A 284 -0.25 7.55 -17.17
N LEU A 285 0.61 8.12 -16.35
CA LEU A 285 2.03 8.26 -16.66
C LEU A 285 2.73 6.90 -16.72
N GLN A 286 2.43 6.00 -15.76
CA GLN A 286 3.02 4.67 -15.73
C GLN A 286 2.67 3.87 -17.00
N MET A 287 1.41 3.89 -17.41
CA MET A 287 0.91 3.19 -18.59
C MET A 287 1.56 3.68 -19.90
N ASN A 288 1.95 4.95 -19.96
CA ASN A 288 2.47 5.59 -21.17
C ASN A 288 3.97 5.92 -21.09
N ALA A 289 4.69 5.46 -20.08
CA ALA A 289 6.13 5.67 -19.97
C ALA A 289 6.93 4.81 -20.94
N TYR A 290 8.11 5.28 -21.37
CA TYR A 290 9.10 4.45 -22.05
C TYR A 290 9.60 3.34 -21.13
N ALA A 291 9.91 3.71 -19.89
CA ALA A 291 10.31 2.77 -18.83
C ALA A 291 9.81 3.29 -17.48
N VAL A 292 9.59 2.36 -16.55
CA VAL A 292 9.27 2.65 -15.16
C VAL A 292 10.37 2.09 -14.28
N VAL A 293 10.94 2.94 -13.42
CA VAL A 293 11.94 2.58 -12.41
C VAL A 293 11.36 2.86 -11.03
N SER A 294 11.23 1.84 -10.20
CA SER A 294 10.57 2.01 -8.92
C SER A 294 11.07 1.02 -7.87
N ASP A 295 10.95 1.41 -6.60
CA ASP A 295 11.11 0.54 -5.44
C ASP A 295 9.75 0.12 -4.83
N SER A 296 8.64 0.43 -5.51
CA SER A 296 7.29 0.08 -5.05
C SER A 296 7.00 -1.41 -5.21
N GLY A 297 6.47 -2.03 -4.17
CA GLY A 297 6.01 -3.43 -4.22
C GLY A 297 4.73 -3.63 -5.05
N THR A 298 4.00 -2.58 -5.43
CA THR A 298 2.80 -2.68 -6.27
C THR A 298 3.12 -2.74 -7.76
N LEU A 299 4.30 -2.29 -8.16
CA LEU A 299 4.69 -2.15 -9.55
C LEU A 299 4.56 -3.45 -10.38
N PRO A 300 4.92 -4.66 -9.88
CA PRO A 300 4.70 -5.89 -10.61
C PRO A 300 3.23 -6.20 -10.88
N GLU A 301 2.35 -5.90 -9.93
CA GLU A 301 0.91 -6.10 -10.06
C GLU A 301 0.31 -5.14 -11.09
N GLU A 302 0.65 -3.86 -10.98
CA GLU A 302 0.22 -2.80 -11.91
C GLU A 302 0.72 -3.05 -13.33
N SER A 303 1.99 -3.41 -13.49
CA SER A 303 2.59 -3.68 -14.79
C SER A 303 2.03 -4.93 -15.48
N SER A 304 1.56 -5.91 -14.72
CA SER A 304 0.89 -7.08 -15.28
C SER A 304 -0.48 -6.73 -15.89
N PHE A 305 -1.12 -5.68 -15.40
CA PHE A 305 -2.36 -5.15 -15.94
C PHE A 305 -2.10 -4.25 -17.17
N PHE A 306 -1.08 -3.38 -17.09
CA PHE A 306 -0.70 -2.48 -18.17
C PHE A 306 0.25 -3.17 -19.16
N THR A 307 -0.28 -3.91 -20.11
CA THR A 307 0.51 -4.64 -21.14
C THR A 307 1.34 -3.74 -22.06
N SER A 308 1.16 -2.43 -21.98
CA SER A 308 1.83 -1.43 -22.82
C SER A 308 3.14 -0.88 -22.24
N VAL A 309 3.49 -1.21 -20.99
CA VAL A 309 4.77 -0.77 -20.42
C VAL A 309 5.92 -1.56 -21.04
N GLY A 310 6.66 -0.91 -21.93
CA GLY A 310 7.72 -1.57 -22.70
C GLY A 310 8.91 -2.05 -21.86
N HIS A 311 9.22 -1.33 -20.77
CA HIS A 311 10.37 -1.64 -19.91
C HIS A 311 10.07 -1.34 -18.45
N LEU A 312 10.23 -2.38 -17.62
CA LEU A 312 10.10 -2.31 -16.18
C LEU A 312 11.44 -2.54 -15.52
N SER A 313 11.84 -1.69 -14.59
CA SER A 313 13.01 -1.90 -13.75
C SER A 313 12.67 -1.69 -12.29
N LEU A 314 12.88 -2.73 -11.49
CA LEU A 314 12.77 -2.66 -10.03
C LEU A 314 14.12 -2.29 -9.44
N ILE A 315 14.13 -1.32 -8.52
CA ILE A 315 15.32 -0.91 -7.78
C ILE A 315 15.72 -2.00 -6.77
N HIS A 316 14.73 -2.77 -6.29
CA HIS A 316 14.91 -3.95 -5.44
C HIS A 316 14.24 -5.17 -6.03
N ILE A 317 14.70 -6.34 -5.60
CA ILE A 317 14.01 -7.60 -5.87
C ILE A 317 12.67 -7.58 -5.13
N SER A 318 11.60 -7.65 -5.90
CA SER A 318 10.25 -7.78 -5.38
C SER A 318 10.07 -9.14 -4.70
N GLU A 319 9.10 -9.23 -3.80
CA GLU A 319 8.77 -10.50 -3.16
C GLU A 319 8.38 -11.54 -4.21
N PRO A 320 8.96 -12.76 -4.17
CA PRO A 320 8.74 -13.77 -5.21
C PRO A 320 7.26 -14.14 -5.41
N THR A 321 6.46 -13.99 -4.38
CA THR A 321 5.02 -14.31 -4.41
C THR A 321 4.18 -13.30 -5.18
N ARG A 322 4.69 -12.10 -5.43
CA ARG A 322 4.00 -11.07 -6.22
C ARG A 322 4.23 -11.18 -7.72
N LEU A 323 5.25 -11.93 -8.13
CA LEU A 323 5.62 -12.09 -9.53
C LEU A 323 4.93 -13.29 -10.22
N ALA A 324 4.15 -14.05 -9.47
CA ALA A 324 3.50 -15.27 -9.97
C ALA A 324 2.14 -14.99 -10.61
#